data_b3587aa370ee372cfc91e1f4152b6ee4
#
_entry.id   b3587aa370ee372cfc91e1f4152b6ee4
#
_cell.length_a   1.000
_cell.length_b   1.000
_cell.length_c   1.000
_cell.angle_alpha   90.00
_cell.angle_beta   90.00
_cell.angle_gamma   90.00
#
_symmetry.space_group_name_H-M   'P 1'
#
loop_
_entity.id
_entity.type
_entity.pdbx_description
1 polymer ?
#
loop_
_entity_poly.entity_id
_entity_poly.type
_entity_poly.pdbx_seq_one_letter_code
_entity_poly.pdbx_strand_id
1 'polypeptide(L)'
;QKWFFQNVSHELKTPMMAVQGCAEGIHTGVLEPKEASRIILEENEQMSHLIEELLALSRLEAGQFKSDFHSADARELLYDCLRGAEHIAEQKKLRITPCFADKPVLVNCDEIQLRRAFTNIISNALRYAKSDIRIECAEEKGKAVIRIRDDGEGIEPELLPHIFDRFFSARKGGTGIGLALVKEIVTMHKGTVRATNDNGAVFEIILPVK
;
A
#
# COMPACT_ATOMS: atom_id res chain seq x y z
N GLN A 1 19.68 0.49 12.19
CA GLN A 1 18.87 1.32 13.10
C GLN A 1 19.05 2.82 12.84
N LYS A 2 20.28 3.36 12.77
CA LYS A 2 20.53 4.80 12.60
C LYS A 2 19.91 5.38 11.32
N TRP A 3 20.01 4.67 10.21
CA TRP A 3 19.41 5.05 8.92
C TRP A 3 17.87 5.04 8.97
N PHE A 4 17.27 4.08 9.69
CA PHE A 4 15.82 4.00 9.94
C PHE A 4 15.29 5.28 10.60
N PHE A 5 15.87 5.67 11.73
CA PHE A 5 15.44 6.87 12.46
C PHE A 5 15.65 8.17 11.67
N GLN A 6 16.69 8.25 10.83
CA GLN A 6 16.92 9.41 9.95
C GLN A 6 15.79 9.55 8.92
N ASN A 7 15.40 8.46 8.26
CA ASN A 7 14.34 8.50 7.25
C ASN A 7 12.96 8.78 7.87
N VAL A 8 12.61 8.13 9.00
CA VAL A 8 11.38 8.45 9.74
C VAL A 8 11.33 9.94 10.10
N SER A 9 12.45 10.47 10.60
CA SER A 9 12.50 11.89 10.98
C SER A 9 12.32 12.81 9.78
N HIS A 10 12.84 12.45 8.61
CA HIS A 10 12.67 13.23 7.38
C HIS A 10 11.23 13.16 6.86
N GLU A 11 10.61 11.97 6.84
CA GLU A 11 9.25 11.77 6.36
C GLU A 11 8.21 12.44 7.28
N LEU A 12 8.48 12.54 8.57
CA LEU A 12 7.61 13.27 9.51
C LEU A 12 7.87 14.79 9.48
N LYS A 13 9.09 15.23 9.20
CA LYS A 13 9.43 16.65 9.21
C LYS A 13 8.72 17.45 8.12
N THR A 14 8.57 16.87 6.93
CA THR A 14 7.94 17.54 5.78
C THR A 14 6.49 17.94 6.08
N PRO A 15 5.58 17.02 6.48
CA PRO A 15 4.21 17.36 6.82
C PRO A 15 4.12 18.29 8.05
N MET A 16 4.98 18.11 9.05
CA MET A 16 5.04 19.02 10.20
C MET A 16 5.36 20.47 9.78
N MET A 17 6.30 20.66 8.86
CA MET A 17 6.62 21.99 8.33
C MET A 17 5.48 22.59 7.53
N ALA A 18 4.72 21.78 6.79
CA ALA A 18 3.54 22.24 6.06
C ALA A 18 2.45 22.70 7.04
N VAL A 19 2.16 21.89 8.08
CA VAL A 19 1.22 22.25 9.17
C VAL A 19 1.63 23.55 9.86
N GLN A 20 2.91 23.68 10.21
CA GLN A 20 3.43 24.90 10.82
C GLN A 20 3.28 26.10 9.90
N GLY A 21 3.67 25.98 8.63
CA GLY A 21 3.54 27.08 7.65
C GLY A 21 2.09 27.52 7.44
N CYS A 22 1.13 26.58 7.43
CA CYS A 22 -0.29 26.88 7.37
C CYS A 22 -0.77 27.63 8.62
N ALA A 23 -0.33 27.20 9.81
CA ALA A 23 -0.69 27.87 11.07
C ALA A 23 -0.13 29.30 11.14
N GLU A 24 1.13 29.50 10.73
CA GLU A 24 1.75 30.83 10.62
C GLU A 24 1.06 31.71 9.58
N GLY A 25 0.69 31.12 8.43
CA GLY A 25 -0.05 31.83 7.38
C GLY A 25 -1.42 32.32 7.82
N ILE A 26 -2.16 31.53 8.63
CA ILE A 26 -3.41 31.96 9.26
C ILE A 26 -3.13 33.09 10.26
N HIS A 27 -2.13 32.91 11.12
CA HIS A 27 -1.80 33.90 12.16
C HIS A 27 -1.41 35.27 11.59
N THR A 28 -0.70 35.28 10.49
CA THR A 28 -0.27 36.51 9.79
C THR A 28 -1.32 37.08 8.82
N GLY A 29 -2.43 36.38 8.60
CA GLY A 29 -3.47 36.79 7.67
C GLY A 29 -3.11 36.64 6.19
N VAL A 30 -2.05 35.85 5.89
CA VAL A 30 -1.59 35.59 4.51
C VAL A 30 -2.36 34.45 3.86
N LEU A 31 -2.82 33.47 4.64
CA LEU A 31 -3.59 32.31 4.16
C LEU A 31 -5.05 32.36 4.65
N GLU A 32 -5.94 32.01 3.76
CA GLU A 32 -7.36 31.82 4.11
C GLU A 32 -7.52 30.62 5.07
N PRO A 33 -8.19 30.82 6.23
CA PRO A 33 -8.29 29.80 7.28
C PRO A 33 -8.89 28.47 6.77
N LYS A 34 -9.84 28.53 5.84
CA LYS A 34 -10.49 27.34 5.28
C LYS A 34 -9.52 26.49 4.44
N GLU A 35 -8.72 27.14 3.61
CA GLU A 35 -7.73 26.47 2.77
C GLU A 35 -6.59 25.88 3.62
N ALA A 36 -6.06 26.67 4.52
CA ALA A 36 -5.01 26.24 5.44
C ALA A 36 -5.48 25.06 6.34
N SER A 37 -6.73 25.10 6.85
CA SER A 37 -7.29 24.00 7.63
C SER A 37 -7.40 22.71 6.83
N ARG A 38 -7.75 22.78 5.53
CA ARG A 38 -7.79 21.59 4.66
C ARG A 38 -6.41 20.96 4.53
N ILE A 39 -5.37 21.77 4.29
CA ILE A 39 -3.99 21.28 4.17
C ILE A 39 -3.53 20.67 5.50
N ILE A 40 -3.81 21.32 6.65
CA ILE A 40 -3.46 20.81 7.96
C ILE A 40 -4.10 19.43 8.22
N LEU A 41 -5.36 19.24 7.84
CA LEU A 41 -6.05 17.96 8.00
C LEU A 41 -5.44 16.87 7.11
N GLU A 42 -5.15 17.18 5.84
CA GLU A 42 -4.52 16.26 4.90
C GLU A 42 -3.13 15.81 5.39
N GLU A 43 -2.31 16.75 5.85
CA GLU A 43 -0.96 16.44 6.37
C GLU A 43 -1.01 15.64 7.68
N ASN A 44 -1.98 15.95 8.55
CA ASN A 44 -2.18 15.19 9.79
C ASN A 44 -2.62 13.74 9.51
N GLU A 45 -3.48 13.52 8.52
CA GLU A 45 -3.90 12.19 8.09
C GLU A 45 -2.72 11.39 7.51
N GLN A 46 -1.87 12.02 6.69
CA GLN A 46 -0.65 11.41 6.18
C GLN A 46 0.32 11.00 7.29
N MET A 47 0.53 11.89 8.29
CA MET A 47 1.37 11.57 9.45
C MET A 47 0.81 10.40 10.26
N SER A 48 -0.49 10.39 10.51
CA SER A 48 -1.16 9.31 11.23
C SER A 48 -0.99 7.97 10.52
N HIS A 49 -1.20 7.94 9.21
CA HIS A 49 -1.00 6.75 8.39
C HIS A 49 0.47 6.26 8.43
N LEU A 50 1.44 7.17 8.33
CA LEU A 50 2.87 6.85 8.41
C LEU A 50 3.21 6.21 9.77
N ILE A 51 2.71 6.77 10.88
CA ILE A 51 2.92 6.23 12.23
C ILE A 51 2.32 4.83 12.36
N GLU A 52 1.11 4.62 11.84
CA GLU A 52 0.45 3.30 11.87
C GLU A 52 1.22 2.25 11.06
N GLU A 53 1.75 2.61 9.89
CA GLU A 53 2.60 1.73 9.09
C GLU A 53 3.89 1.36 9.82
N LEU A 54 4.55 2.35 10.45
CA LEU A 54 5.77 2.14 11.24
C LEU A 54 5.54 1.21 12.43
N LEU A 55 4.46 1.43 13.18
CA LEU A 55 4.11 0.59 14.32
C LEU A 55 3.79 -0.85 13.90
N ALA A 56 3.09 -1.01 12.77
CA ALA A 56 2.78 -2.34 12.24
C ALA A 56 4.04 -3.08 11.79
N LEU A 57 4.91 -2.40 11.04
CA LEU A 57 6.19 -2.97 10.60
C LEU A 57 7.04 -3.39 11.81
N SER A 58 7.16 -2.52 12.80
CA SER A 58 7.91 -2.80 14.04
C SER A 58 7.36 -4.03 14.79
N ARG A 59 6.03 -4.17 14.90
CA ARG A 59 5.40 -5.31 15.57
C ARG A 59 5.61 -6.62 14.81
N LEU A 60 5.51 -6.59 13.49
CA LEU A 60 5.75 -7.76 12.63
C LEU A 60 7.20 -8.25 12.77
N GLU A 61 8.17 -7.35 12.74
CA GLU A 61 9.58 -7.65 12.89
C GLU A 61 9.94 -8.21 14.27
N ALA A 62 9.32 -7.67 15.32
CA ALA A 62 9.53 -8.17 16.67
C ALA A 62 8.89 -9.53 16.93
N GLY A 63 8.16 -10.12 15.97
CA GLY A 63 7.41 -11.35 16.18
C GLY A 63 6.33 -11.23 17.25
N GLN A 64 5.96 -10.00 17.62
CA GLN A 64 4.99 -9.70 18.69
C GLN A 64 3.54 -9.71 18.19
N PHE A 65 3.34 -10.10 16.95
CA PHE A 65 2.02 -10.16 16.36
C PHE A 65 1.31 -11.44 16.82
N LYS A 66 0.22 -11.28 17.57
CA LYS A 66 -0.68 -12.39 17.89
C LYS A 66 -1.54 -12.66 16.65
N SER A 67 -0.99 -13.40 15.71
CA SER A 67 -1.63 -13.70 14.43
C SER A 67 -2.84 -14.61 14.63
N ASP A 68 -3.97 -14.23 14.07
CA ASP A 68 -5.20 -15.04 14.05
C ASP A 68 -5.37 -15.68 12.67
N PHE A 69 -4.66 -16.80 12.47
CA PHE A 69 -4.69 -17.53 11.21
C PHE A 69 -5.91 -18.40 11.07
N HIS A 70 -6.73 -18.16 10.07
CA HIS A 70 -7.86 -19.02 9.70
C HIS A 70 -8.01 -19.12 8.18
N SER A 71 -8.89 -20.01 7.73
CA SER A 71 -9.15 -20.22 6.30
C SER A 71 -10.07 -19.14 5.78
N ALA A 72 -9.62 -18.38 4.79
CA ALA A 72 -10.40 -17.35 4.13
C ALA A 72 -10.28 -17.44 2.61
N ASP A 73 -11.27 -16.91 1.89
CA ASP A 73 -11.22 -16.80 0.43
C ASP A 73 -10.50 -15.48 0.03
N ALA A 74 -9.35 -15.60 -0.59
CA ALA A 74 -8.55 -14.44 -1.02
C ALA A 74 -9.31 -13.51 -1.97
N ARG A 75 -10.30 -14.02 -2.74
CA ARG A 75 -11.12 -13.22 -3.64
C ARG A 75 -12.06 -12.29 -2.85
N GLU A 76 -12.67 -12.77 -1.76
CA GLU A 76 -13.54 -11.96 -0.92
C GLU A 76 -12.75 -10.85 -0.22
N LEU A 77 -11.56 -11.18 0.28
CA LEU A 77 -10.67 -10.16 0.86
C LEU A 77 -10.31 -9.06 -0.13
N LEU A 78 -10.05 -9.44 -1.39
CA LEU A 78 -9.79 -8.49 -2.46
C LEU A 78 -11.03 -7.65 -2.79
N TYR A 79 -12.22 -8.25 -2.89
CA TYR A 79 -13.46 -7.49 -3.12
C TYR A 79 -13.72 -6.45 -2.04
N ASP A 80 -13.45 -6.77 -0.78
CA ASP A 80 -13.57 -5.81 0.31
C ASP A 80 -12.60 -4.63 0.16
N CYS A 81 -11.35 -4.92 -0.21
CA CYS A 81 -10.35 -3.87 -0.48
C CYS A 81 -10.77 -3.00 -1.68
N LEU A 82 -11.35 -3.60 -2.73
CA LEU A 82 -11.80 -2.87 -3.91
C LEU A 82 -12.96 -1.93 -3.60
N ARG A 83 -13.93 -2.34 -2.79
CA ARG A 83 -15.02 -1.46 -2.34
C ARG A 83 -14.49 -0.19 -1.67
N GLY A 84 -13.43 -0.30 -0.87
CA GLY A 84 -12.77 0.86 -0.29
C GLY A 84 -12.03 1.75 -1.30
N ALA A 85 -11.64 1.19 -2.45
CA ALA A 85 -10.88 1.89 -3.50
C ALA A 85 -11.77 2.56 -4.58
N GLU A 86 -13.04 2.14 -4.72
CA GLU A 86 -13.96 2.57 -5.78
C GLU A 86 -14.11 4.09 -5.85
N HIS A 87 -14.35 4.75 -4.73
CA HIS A 87 -14.54 6.20 -4.70
C HIS A 87 -13.29 6.96 -5.19
N ILE A 88 -12.10 6.51 -4.81
CA ILE A 88 -10.83 7.12 -5.26
C ILE A 88 -10.62 6.88 -6.75
N ALA A 89 -10.95 5.68 -7.23
CA ALA A 89 -10.86 5.33 -8.64
C ALA A 89 -11.81 6.20 -9.48
N GLU A 90 -13.05 6.40 -9.04
CA GLU A 90 -14.02 7.28 -9.71
C GLU A 90 -13.54 8.73 -9.80
N GLN A 91 -13.04 9.28 -8.69
CA GLN A 91 -12.49 10.64 -8.67
C GLN A 91 -11.33 10.80 -9.66
N LYS A 92 -10.49 9.78 -9.79
CA LYS A 92 -9.35 9.75 -10.71
C LYS A 92 -9.69 9.28 -12.12
N LYS A 93 -10.95 8.91 -12.38
CA LYS A 93 -11.42 8.34 -13.66
C LYS A 93 -10.66 7.08 -14.06
N LEU A 94 -10.27 6.28 -13.08
CA LEU A 94 -9.61 5.00 -13.28
C LEU A 94 -10.64 3.87 -13.30
N ARG A 95 -10.46 2.91 -14.19
CA ARG A 95 -11.24 1.68 -14.24
C ARG A 95 -10.53 0.59 -13.45
N ILE A 96 -11.25 -0.07 -12.55
CA ILE A 96 -10.76 -1.27 -11.86
C ILE A 96 -11.49 -2.47 -12.44
N THR A 97 -10.74 -3.47 -12.89
CA THR A 97 -11.27 -4.68 -13.51
C THR A 97 -10.85 -5.90 -12.70
N PRO A 98 -11.73 -6.43 -11.82
CA PRO A 98 -11.47 -7.70 -11.14
C PRO A 98 -11.65 -8.88 -12.11
N CYS A 99 -10.66 -9.78 -12.13
CA CYS A 99 -10.61 -10.99 -12.94
C CYS A 99 -10.33 -12.18 -12.02
N PHE A 100 -11.32 -12.59 -11.23
CA PHE A 100 -11.17 -13.65 -10.24
C PHE A 100 -11.64 -14.98 -10.79
N ALA A 101 -11.01 -16.07 -10.34
CA ALA A 101 -11.46 -17.43 -10.65
C ALA A 101 -12.89 -17.68 -10.14
N ASP A 102 -13.63 -18.55 -10.79
CA ASP A 102 -14.99 -18.92 -10.36
C ASP A 102 -15.00 -19.66 -9.03
N LYS A 103 -13.98 -20.48 -8.79
CA LYS A 103 -13.83 -21.26 -7.55
C LYS A 103 -13.16 -20.45 -6.45
N PRO A 104 -13.55 -20.67 -5.18
CA PRO A 104 -12.86 -20.08 -4.02
C PRO A 104 -11.37 -20.35 -4.05
N VAL A 105 -10.58 -19.34 -3.69
CA VAL A 105 -9.11 -19.42 -3.55
C VAL A 105 -8.81 -19.37 -2.04
N LEU A 106 -8.86 -20.55 -1.39
CA LEU A 106 -8.71 -20.64 0.05
C LEU A 106 -7.26 -20.56 0.49
N VAL A 107 -6.98 -19.62 1.38
CA VAL A 107 -5.67 -19.43 2.02
C VAL A 107 -5.81 -19.47 3.53
N ASN A 108 -4.77 -19.93 4.22
CA ASN A 108 -4.70 -19.81 5.68
C ASN A 108 -4.03 -18.49 6.02
N CYS A 109 -4.78 -17.52 6.54
CA CYS A 109 -4.28 -16.15 6.69
C CYS A 109 -4.84 -15.45 7.93
N ASP A 110 -4.12 -14.43 8.36
CA ASP A 110 -4.64 -13.33 9.17
C ASP A 110 -5.26 -12.31 8.21
N GLU A 111 -6.60 -12.26 8.19
CA GLU A 111 -7.35 -11.42 7.24
C GLU A 111 -7.01 -9.94 7.34
N ILE A 112 -6.81 -9.43 8.56
CA ILE A 112 -6.51 -8.01 8.79
C ILE A 112 -5.19 -7.65 8.11
N GLN A 113 -4.18 -8.48 8.30
CA GLN A 113 -2.87 -8.25 7.70
C GLN A 113 -2.89 -8.44 6.18
N LEU A 114 -3.58 -9.47 5.70
CA LEU A 114 -3.62 -9.72 4.26
C LEU A 114 -4.40 -8.62 3.52
N ARG A 115 -5.52 -8.13 4.08
CA ARG A 115 -6.24 -6.94 3.56
C ARG A 115 -5.31 -5.72 3.52
N ARG A 116 -4.51 -5.52 4.56
CA ARG A 116 -3.54 -4.41 4.59
C ARG A 116 -2.51 -4.52 3.46
N ALA A 117 -1.99 -5.72 3.21
CA ALA A 117 -1.06 -5.93 2.09
C ALA A 117 -1.73 -5.63 0.74
N PHE A 118 -2.95 -6.10 0.51
CA PHE A 118 -3.70 -5.83 -0.71
C PHE A 118 -3.98 -4.34 -0.89
N THR A 119 -4.45 -3.66 0.17
CA THR A 119 -4.74 -2.22 0.14
C THR A 119 -3.50 -1.41 -0.22
N ASN A 120 -2.32 -1.76 0.32
CA ASN A 120 -1.08 -1.06 -0.01
C ASN A 120 -0.70 -1.18 -1.49
N ILE A 121 -0.87 -2.36 -2.10
CA ILE A 121 -0.60 -2.53 -3.54
C ILE A 121 -1.67 -1.84 -4.39
N ILE A 122 -2.95 -1.96 -4.01
CA ILE A 122 -4.06 -1.29 -4.71
C ILE A 122 -3.88 0.23 -4.67
N SER A 123 -3.49 0.80 -3.52
CA SER A 123 -3.20 2.23 -3.38
C SER A 123 -2.05 2.68 -4.29
N ASN A 124 -1.02 1.86 -4.44
CA ASN A 124 0.04 2.12 -5.40
C ASN A 124 -0.50 2.11 -6.83
N ALA A 125 -1.29 1.11 -7.22
CA ALA A 125 -1.91 1.06 -8.54
C ALA A 125 -2.79 2.29 -8.79
N LEU A 126 -3.64 2.70 -7.84
CA LEU A 126 -4.45 3.92 -7.93
C LEU A 126 -3.63 5.20 -8.06
N ARG A 127 -2.40 5.19 -7.58
CA ARG A 127 -1.50 6.34 -7.64
C ARG A 127 -0.81 6.47 -8.99
N TYR A 128 -0.44 5.36 -9.61
CA TYR A 128 0.43 5.33 -10.78
C TYR A 128 -0.27 4.95 -12.08
N ALA A 129 -1.47 4.35 -12.02
CA ALA A 129 -2.28 4.05 -13.20
C ALA A 129 -2.62 5.30 -13.99
N LYS A 130 -2.70 5.16 -15.30
CA LYS A 130 -3.19 6.18 -16.24
C LYS A 130 -4.70 6.09 -16.45
N SER A 131 -5.23 4.86 -16.59
CA SER A 131 -6.64 4.62 -16.88
C SER A 131 -7.19 3.30 -16.39
N ASP A 132 -6.36 2.25 -16.26
CA ASP A 132 -6.82 0.89 -15.99
C ASP A 132 -6.00 0.17 -14.93
N ILE A 133 -6.72 -0.51 -14.02
CA ILE A 133 -6.13 -1.38 -13.00
C ILE A 133 -6.80 -2.73 -13.13
N ARG A 134 -6.02 -3.78 -13.33
CA ARG A 134 -6.50 -5.15 -13.43
C ARG A 134 -6.04 -5.96 -12.24
N ILE A 135 -6.98 -6.68 -11.60
CA ILE A 135 -6.70 -7.48 -10.41
C ILE A 135 -7.14 -8.92 -10.67
N GLU A 136 -6.18 -9.81 -10.65
CA GLU A 136 -6.37 -11.23 -10.89
C GLU A 136 -6.21 -12.01 -9.57
N CYS A 137 -7.05 -13.03 -9.35
CA CYS A 137 -6.92 -13.94 -8.24
C CYS A 137 -7.35 -15.34 -8.68
N ALA A 138 -6.42 -16.28 -8.67
CA ALA A 138 -6.66 -17.65 -9.07
C ALA A 138 -5.75 -18.63 -8.33
N GLU A 139 -6.15 -19.90 -8.27
CA GLU A 139 -5.25 -20.98 -7.89
C GLU A 139 -4.46 -21.44 -9.11
N GLU A 140 -3.15 -21.37 -9.05
CA GLU A 140 -2.22 -21.83 -10.07
C GLU A 140 -1.21 -22.82 -9.47
N LYS A 141 -1.17 -24.05 -9.97
CA LYS A 141 -0.24 -25.10 -9.51
C LYS A 141 -0.25 -25.33 -8.00
N GLY A 142 -1.44 -25.28 -7.38
CA GLY A 142 -1.61 -25.50 -5.94
C GLY A 142 -1.14 -24.30 -5.08
N LYS A 143 -1.13 -23.11 -5.64
CA LYS A 143 -0.85 -21.85 -4.95
C LYS A 143 -1.88 -20.81 -5.30
N ALA A 144 -2.24 -19.98 -4.34
CA ALA A 144 -3.04 -18.79 -4.58
C ALA A 144 -2.13 -17.72 -5.19
N VAL A 145 -2.47 -17.27 -6.39
CA VAL A 145 -1.73 -16.25 -7.13
C VAL A 145 -2.62 -15.02 -7.30
N ILE A 146 -2.16 -13.91 -6.76
CA ILE A 146 -2.82 -12.62 -6.84
C ILE A 146 -1.92 -11.68 -7.65
N ARG A 147 -2.45 -11.09 -8.73
CA ARG A 147 -1.74 -10.10 -9.55
C ARG A 147 -2.52 -8.80 -9.58
N ILE A 148 -1.84 -7.71 -9.29
CA ILE A 148 -2.38 -6.36 -9.39
C ILE A 148 -1.53 -5.63 -10.42
N ARG A 149 -2.16 -5.21 -11.51
CA ARG A 149 -1.53 -4.56 -12.67
C ARG A 149 -2.09 -3.16 -12.84
N ASP A 150 -1.25 -2.22 -13.13
CA ASP A 150 -1.64 -0.90 -13.62
C ASP A 150 -1.10 -0.68 -15.04
N ASP A 151 -1.66 0.32 -15.72
CA ASP A 151 -1.24 0.79 -17.05
C ASP A 151 -0.35 2.05 -16.97
N GLY A 152 0.34 2.23 -15.85
CA GLY A 152 1.23 3.34 -15.60
C GLY A 152 2.53 3.29 -16.40
N GLU A 153 3.51 4.07 -15.98
CA GLU A 153 4.84 4.09 -16.62
C GLU A 153 5.68 2.86 -16.26
N GLY A 154 5.22 2.06 -15.30
CA GLY A 154 6.00 0.97 -14.73
C GLY A 154 7.04 1.46 -13.73
N ILE A 155 7.94 0.56 -13.37
CA ILE A 155 9.01 0.77 -12.40
C ILE A 155 10.34 0.73 -13.16
N GLU A 156 11.21 1.69 -12.94
CA GLU A 156 12.55 1.68 -13.55
C GLU A 156 13.27 0.37 -13.20
N PRO A 157 13.87 -0.34 -14.18
CA PRO A 157 14.46 -1.66 -13.97
C PRO A 157 15.49 -1.71 -12.84
N GLU A 158 16.25 -0.63 -12.65
CA GLU A 158 17.25 -0.49 -11.59
C GLU A 158 16.63 -0.39 -10.20
N LEU A 159 15.37 0.06 -10.10
CA LEU A 159 14.66 0.21 -8.84
C LEU A 159 13.89 -1.05 -8.42
N LEU A 160 13.55 -1.94 -9.37
CA LEU A 160 12.79 -3.17 -9.10
C LEU A 160 13.34 -4.00 -7.93
N PRO A 161 14.65 -4.21 -7.79
CA PRO A 161 15.20 -4.97 -6.65
C PRO A 161 14.97 -4.30 -5.29
N HIS A 162 14.76 -2.98 -5.27
CA HIS A 162 14.74 -2.16 -4.07
C HIS A 162 13.35 -1.68 -3.63
N ILE A 163 12.30 -1.87 -4.44
CA ILE A 163 10.98 -1.31 -4.16
C ILE A 163 10.32 -1.85 -2.88
N PHE A 164 10.79 -3.01 -2.40
CA PHE A 164 10.36 -3.60 -1.13
C PHE A 164 11.31 -3.27 0.03
N ASP A 165 12.35 -2.46 -0.21
CA ASP A 165 13.23 -1.99 0.85
C ASP A 165 12.53 -0.87 1.63
N ARG A 166 12.81 -0.79 2.93
CA ARG A 166 12.19 0.20 3.82
C ARG A 166 12.59 1.61 3.43
N PHE A 167 11.63 2.52 3.46
CA PHE A 167 11.83 3.94 3.09
C PHE A 167 12.30 4.15 1.65
N PHE A 168 12.18 3.11 0.84
CA PHE A 168 12.43 3.27 -0.57
C PHE A 168 11.18 3.84 -1.24
N SER A 169 11.31 5.04 -1.77
CA SER A 169 10.28 5.69 -2.59
C SER A 169 10.93 6.21 -3.86
N ALA A 170 10.50 5.70 -5.00
CA ALA A 170 11.00 6.14 -6.30
C ALA A 170 10.56 7.57 -6.66
N ARG A 171 9.49 8.08 -6.03
CA ARG A 171 8.92 9.41 -6.31
C ARG A 171 8.47 10.08 -5.01
N LYS A 172 8.51 11.43 -4.99
CA LYS A 172 8.03 12.23 -3.85
C LYS A 172 6.57 11.90 -3.50
N GLY A 173 6.30 11.72 -2.22
CA GLY A 173 4.95 11.57 -1.65
C GLY A 173 4.55 10.14 -1.26
N GLY A 174 5.46 9.16 -1.24
CA GLY A 174 5.24 7.84 -0.64
C GLY A 174 6.12 7.67 0.59
N THR A 175 5.59 7.04 1.63
CA THR A 175 6.31 6.77 2.89
C THR A 175 7.48 5.79 2.70
N GLY A 176 7.48 5.04 1.60
CA GLY A 176 8.44 3.95 1.37
C GLY A 176 8.32 2.79 2.35
N ILE A 177 7.24 2.76 3.14
CA ILE A 177 6.99 1.72 4.15
C ILE A 177 5.96 0.71 3.65
N GLY A 178 4.97 1.15 2.88
CA GLY A 178 3.85 0.32 2.46
C GLY A 178 4.26 -0.97 1.75
N LEU A 179 5.19 -0.91 0.78
CA LEU A 179 5.67 -2.13 0.09
C LEU A 179 6.59 -2.99 0.97
N ALA A 180 7.38 -2.40 1.85
CA ALA A 180 8.14 -3.14 2.85
C ALA A 180 7.20 -3.91 3.79
N LEU A 181 6.11 -3.29 4.22
CA LEU A 181 5.06 -3.92 5.01
C LEU A 181 4.38 -5.06 4.25
N VAL A 182 4.09 -4.89 2.96
CA VAL A 182 3.57 -5.98 2.10
C VAL A 182 4.51 -7.18 2.13
N LYS A 183 5.81 -6.98 1.97
CA LYS A 183 6.81 -8.06 1.99
C LYS A 183 6.81 -8.81 3.32
N GLU A 184 6.79 -8.10 4.45
CA GLU A 184 6.75 -8.71 5.77
C GLU A 184 5.45 -9.49 6.00
N ILE A 185 4.29 -8.91 5.64
CA ILE A 185 3.00 -9.60 5.75
C ILE A 185 2.97 -10.88 4.90
N VAL A 186 3.37 -10.79 3.63
CA VAL A 186 3.39 -11.95 2.73
C VAL A 186 4.35 -13.03 3.23
N THR A 187 5.50 -12.64 3.76
CA THR A 187 6.48 -13.56 4.37
C THR A 187 5.91 -14.27 5.61
N MET A 188 5.19 -13.53 6.47
CA MET A 188 4.48 -14.09 7.63
C MET A 188 3.46 -15.16 7.19
N HIS A 189 2.83 -14.99 6.03
CA HIS A 189 1.91 -15.95 5.40
C HIS A 189 2.62 -17.07 4.61
N LYS A 190 3.96 -17.21 4.75
CA LYS A 190 4.78 -18.18 4.01
C LYS A 190 4.68 -18.04 2.48
N GLY A 191 4.34 -16.84 2.03
CA GLY A 191 4.23 -16.47 0.63
C GLY A 191 5.47 -15.78 0.11
N THR A 192 5.36 -15.35 -1.15
CA THR A 192 6.35 -14.52 -1.84
C THR A 192 5.66 -13.37 -2.56
N VAL A 193 6.31 -12.22 -2.61
CA VAL A 193 5.86 -11.07 -3.40
C VAL A 193 6.97 -10.65 -4.35
N ARG A 194 6.58 -10.29 -5.57
CA ARG A 194 7.49 -9.73 -6.58
C ARG A 194 6.82 -8.64 -7.38
N ALA A 195 7.63 -7.82 -8.03
CA ALA A 195 7.15 -6.85 -9.01
C ALA A 195 7.92 -6.99 -10.30
N THR A 196 7.22 -6.72 -11.38
CA THR A 196 7.72 -6.73 -12.76
C THR A 196 7.02 -5.63 -13.55
N ASN A 197 7.45 -5.42 -14.79
CA ASN A 197 6.77 -4.54 -15.73
C ASN A 197 6.15 -5.34 -16.89
N ASP A 198 4.90 -5.00 -17.22
CA ASP A 198 4.19 -5.51 -18.39
C ASP A 198 3.19 -4.43 -18.85
N ASN A 199 3.64 -3.48 -19.67
CA ASN A 199 2.90 -2.27 -20.06
C ASN A 199 2.39 -1.45 -18.87
N GLY A 200 3.14 -1.40 -17.79
CA GLY A 200 2.85 -0.80 -16.49
C GLY A 200 3.49 -1.64 -15.39
N ALA A 201 3.19 -1.38 -14.13
CA ALA A 201 3.70 -2.20 -13.05
C ALA A 201 2.78 -3.40 -12.77
N VAL A 202 3.40 -4.52 -12.41
CA VAL A 202 2.71 -5.76 -12.03
C VAL A 202 3.26 -6.21 -10.68
N PHE A 203 2.40 -6.24 -9.68
CA PHE A 203 2.71 -6.84 -8.38
C PHE A 203 2.07 -8.21 -8.30
N GLU A 204 2.86 -9.22 -7.99
CA GLU A 204 2.39 -10.60 -7.84
C GLU A 204 2.65 -11.10 -6.42
N ILE A 205 1.59 -11.55 -5.74
CA ILE A 205 1.64 -12.24 -4.46
C ILE A 205 1.31 -13.71 -4.71
N ILE A 206 2.12 -14.60 -4.13
CA ILE A 206 1.93 -16.05 -4.17
C ILE A 206 1.83 -16.56 -2.75
N LEU A 207 0.71 -17.19 -2.39
CA LEU A 207 0.46 -17.76 -1.08
C LEU A 207 0.22 -19.28 -1.18
N PRO A 208 0.56 -20.05 -0.12
CA PRO A 208 0.15 -21.44 -0.05
C PRO A 208 -1.39 -21.53 0.02
N VAL A 209 -2.01 -22.42 -0.75
CA VAL A 209 -3.42 -22.78 -0.58
C VAL A 209 -3.56 -23.73 0.62
N LYS A 210 -4.77 -23.79 1.15
CA LYS A 210 -5.09 -24.69 2.27
C LYS A 210 -5.34 -26.11 1.79
#